data_1f7adf47543fe20c757ce9dbf453675d
#
_entry.id   1f7adf47543fe20c757ce9dbf453675d
#
_cell.length_a   1.000
_cell.length_b   1.000
_cell.length_c   1.000
_cell.angle_alpha   90.00
_cell.angle_beta   90.00
_cell.angle_gamma   90.00
#
_symmetry.space_group_name_H-M   'P 1'
#
loop_
_entity.id
_entity.type
_entity.pdbx_description
1 polymer ?
#
loop_
_entity_poly.entity_id
_entity_poly.type
_entity_poly.pdbx_seq_one_letter_code
_entity_poly.pdbx_strand_id
1 'polypeptide(L)'
;MKVIKFGGSSLASATQLEKVLNIVKSDPERRFVVVSAPGKRNDEDTKVTDALIKYYKHYTKGVDVKADQEWIINRYQAMVDELGFKSTEMTKIAKSINDLATLPIEDNDFLYDTFLAAGEDNNAKLIAEYFRNNGIEARYVHPRQAGIFVSSEPGNARILPGAYDKLEELRESDEVLVIPGFFGVTPDNQICTFSRGGSDITGSIVAAGVKADLYENFTDVDGIFAAHPGVVHEPHSIPELTYKEMRELAYAGFSVLHDEALLPAYRLSLIHI
;
A
#
# COMPACT_ATOMS: atom_id res chain seq x y z
N MET A 1 -5.85 12.73 15.17
CA MET A 1 -5.60 11.36 14.63
C MET A 1 -5.23 11.47 13.17
N LYS A 2 -4.16 10.76 12.76
CA LYS A 2 -3.59 10.86 11.42
C LYS A 2 -3.60 9.50 10.71
N VAL A 3 -3.81 9.55 9.39
CA VAL A 3 -3.57 8.45 8.48
C VAL A 3 -2.30 8.75 7.71
N ILE A 4 -1.41 7.79 7.63
CA ILE A 4 -0.17 7.92 6.87
C ILE A 4 -0.07 6.82 5.83
N LYS A 5 0.50 7.14 4.67
CA LYS A 5 0.76 6.14 3.62
C LYS A 5 2.22 6.17 3.22
N PHE A 6 2.80 5.01 3.04
CA PHE A 6 4.16 4.84 2.54
C PHE A 6 4.16 4.19 1.16
N GLY A 7 4.86 4.81 0.21
CA GLY A 7 5.08 4.28 -1.13
C GLY A 7 6.10 3.13 -1.14
N GLY A 8 6.15 2.39 -2.25
CA GLY A 8 7.02 1.21 -2.38
C GLY A 8 8.51 1.51 -2.19
N SER A 9 9.01 2.65 -2.66
CA SER A 9 10.39 3.11 -2.45
C SER A 9 10.73 3.30 -0.97
N SER A 10 9.78 3.82 -0.18
CA SER A 10 9.90 4.00 1.27
C SER A 10 9.85 2.67 2.04
N LEU A 11 9.51 1.56 1.39
CA LEU A 11 9.36 0.22 1.97
C LEU A 11 10.30 -0.81 1.32
N ALA A 12 11.29 -0.34 0.56
CA ALA A 12 12.11 -1.19 -0.29
C ALA A 12 13.22 -1.96 0.45
N SER A 13 13.63 -1.55 1.64
CA SER A 13 14.76 -2.15 2.39
C SER A 13 14.58 -2.00 3.90
N ALA A 14 15.39 -2.73 4.66
CA ALA A 14 15.47 -2.61 6.12
C ALA A 14 15.74 -1.15 6.55
N THR A 15 16.72 -0.50 5.95
CA THR A 15 17.05 0.92 6.25
C THR A 15 15.85 1.86 6.03
N GLN A 16 15.05 1.63 5.01
CA GLN A 16 13.84 2.42 4.81
C GLN A 16 12.77 2.09 5.85
N LEU A 17 12.59 0.83 6.23
CA LEU A 17 11.66 0.44 7.29
C LEU A 17 12.05 1.01 8.66
N GLU A 18 13.34 1.17 8.95
CA GLU A 18 13.81 1.87 10.16
C GLU A 18 13.37 3.35 10.16
N LYS A 19 13.44 4.03 9.01
CA LYS A 19 12.92 5.40 8.87
C LYS A 19 11.41 5.45 9.08
N VAL A 20 10.67 4.51 8.46
CA VAL A 20 9.22 4.37 8.63
C VAL A 20 8.85 4.18 10.10
N LEU A 21 9.56 3.30 10.82
CA LEU A 21 9.37 3.09 12.26
C LEU A 21 9.57 4.39 13.04
N ASN A 22 10.64 5.14 12.76
CA ASN A 22 10.94 6.40 13.44
C ASN A 22 9.87 7.46 13.16
N ILE A 23 9.37 7.54 11.93
CA ILE A 23 8.26 8.43 11.54
C ILE A 23 7.01 8.08 12.36
N VAL A 24 6.63 6.81 12.44
CA VAL A 24 5.46 6.37 13.21
C VAL A 24 5.64 6.68 14.70
N LYS A 25 6.82 6.39 15.26
CA LYS A 25 7.13 6.67 16.68
C LYS A 25 7.16 8.15 17.03
N SER A 26 7.49 9.03 16.09
CA SER A 26 7.64 10.47 16.35
C SER A 26 6.31 11.19 16.59
N ASP A 27 5.17 10.55 16.29
CA ASP A 27 3.87 11.15 16.46
C ASP A 27 2.81 10.09 16.80
N PRO A 28 2.30 10.07 18.03
CA PRO A 28 1.32 9.08 18.49
C PRO A 28 -0.06 9.23 17.80
N GLU A 29 -0.32 10.31 17.09
CA GLU A 29 -1.54 10.48 16.30
C GLU A 29 -1.53 9.67 15.00
N ARG A 30 -0.37 9.16 14.55
CA ARG A 30 -0.20 8.31 13.36
C ARG A 30 -0.64 6.88 13.62
N ARG A 31 -1.94 6.68 13.70
CA ARG A 31 -2.55 5.40 14.11
C ARG A 31 -2.94 4.50 12.94
N PHE A 32 -3.07 5.04 11.75
CA PHE A 32 -3.43 4.28 10.55
C PHE A 32 -2.29 4.37 9.54
N VAL A 33 -1.71 3.22 9.22
CA VAL A 33 -0.55 3.11 8.35
C VAL A 33 -0.91 2.30 7.12
N VAL A 34 -1.02 2.96 5.97
CA VAL A 34 -1.28 2.30 4.68
C VAL A 34 0.05 2.05 3.96
N VAL A 35 0.27 0.82 3.51
CA VAL A 35 1.55 0.40 2.93
C VAL A 35 1.42 -0.19 1.54
N SER A 36 2.37 0.13 0.68
CA SER A 36 2.54 -0.51 -0.64
C SER A 36 3.37 -1.79 -0.54
N ALA A 37 3.43 -2.55 -1.63
CA ALA A 37 4.42 -3.62 -1.77
C ALA A 37 5.86 -3.04 -1.78
N PRO A 38 6.89 -3.82 -1.40
CA PRO A 38 8.27 -3.37 -1.45
C PRO A 38 8.71 -2.97 -2.86
N GLY A 39 9.19 -1.75 -3.01
CA GLY A 39 9.72 -1.20 -4.24
C GLY A 39 11.13 -1.66 -4.56
N LYS A 40 11.81 -0.96 -5.47
CA LYS A 40 13.21 -1.18 -5.81
C LYS A 40 14.12 -0.62 -4.72
N ARG A 41 15.21 -1.35 -4.41
CA ARG A 41 16.31 -0.88 -3.54
C ARG A 41 17.30 0.01 -4.29
N ASN A 42 17.41 -0.22 -5.61
CA ASN A 42 18.28 0.52 -6.55
C ASN A 42 17.71 0.36 -7.98
N ASP A 43 18.32 1.00 -8.95
CA ASP A 43 17.84 1.02 -10.35
C ASP A 43 17.83 -0.36 -11.03
N GLU A 44 18.73 -1.27 -10.63
CA GLU A 44 18.84 -2.63 -11.17
C GLU A 44 17.89 -3.63 -10.49
N ASP A 45 17.27 -3.24 -9.36
CA ASP A 45 16.40 -4.13 -8.59
C ASP A 45 15.01 -4.28 -9.24
N THR A 46 14.30 -5.34 -8.84
CA THR A 46 12.93 -5.63 -9.28
C THR A 46 11.95 -5.31 -8.16
N LYS A 47 10.84 -4.65 -8.47
CA LYS A 47 9.74 -4.47 -7.51
C LYS A 47 9.06 -5.80 -7.22
N VAL A 48 8.57 -5.98 -6.01
CA VAL A 48 7.77 -7.18 -5.66
C VAL A 48 6.55 -7.31 -6.57
N THR A 49 5.89 -6.21 -6.91
CA THR A 49 4.75 -6.22 -7.85
C THR A 49 5.14 -6.75 -9.23
N ASP A 50 6.30 -6.35 -9.76
CA ASP A 50 6.78 -6.84 -11.07
C ASP A 50 7.11 -8.34 -11.02
N ALA A 51 7.68 -8.82 -9.89
CA ALA A 51 7.92 -10.23 -9.66
C ALA A 51 6.61 -11.05 -9.58
N LEU A 52 5.57 -10.50 -8.92
CA LEU A 52 4.25 -11.12 -8.87
C LEU A 52 3.57 -11.18 -10.25
N ILE A 53 3.72 -10.13 -11.08
CA ILE A 53 3.26 -10.14 -12.47
C ILE A 53 3.95 -11.24 -13.28
N LYS A 54 5.27 -11.40 -13.08
CA LYS A 54 6.02 -12.46 -13.73
C LYS A 54 5.56 -13.84 -13.27
N TYR A 55 5.37 -14.02 -11.97
CA TYR A 55 4.85 -15.24 -11.36
C TYR A 55 3.48 -15.61 -11.95
N TYR A 56 2.52 -14.67 -11.98
CA TYR A 56 1.21 -14.86 -12.61
C TYR A 56 1.32 -15.33 -14.07
N LYS A 57 2.19 -14.67 -14.86
CA LYS A 57 2.40 -15.03 -16.27
C LYS A 57 2.98 -16.43 -16.47
N HIS A 58 3.88 -16.87 -15.58
CA HIS A 58 4.44 -18.22 -15.62
C HIS A 58 3.37 -19.23 -15.22
N TYR A 59 2.64 -18.96 -14.13
CA TYR A 59 1.59 -19.82 -13.62
C TYR A 59 0.50 -20.08 -14.66
N THR A 60 -0.05 -19.03 -15.26
CA THR A 60 -1.12 -19.17 -16.26
C THR A 60 -0.68 -19.82 -17.57
N LYS A 61 0.63 -19.87 -17.84
CA LYS A 61 1.21 -20.58 -19.00
C LYS A 61 1.67 -22.01 -18.69
N GLY A 62 1.47 -22.49 -17.45
CA GLY A 62 1.94 -23.82 -17.04
C GLY A 62 3.45 -23.95 -16.94
N VAL A 63 4.19 -22.83 -16.81
CA VAL A 63 5.64 -22.81 -16.57
C VAL A 63 5.90 -23.09 -15.10
N ASP A 64 7.03 -23.74 -14.77
CA ASP A 64 7.46 -23.93 -13.39
C ASP A 64 7.66 -22.57 -12.70
N VAL A 65 7.01 -22.40 -11.57
CA VAL A 65 6.94 -21.14 -10.81
C VAL A 65 7.81 -21.11 -9.57
N LYS A 66 8.50 -22.18 -9.27
CA LYS A 66 9.29 -22.34 -8.04
C LYS A 66 10.33 -21.23 -7.87
N ALA A 67 11.01 -20.86 -8.93
CA ALA A 67 12.00 -19.78 -8.90
C ALA A 67 11.35 -18.40 -8.62
N ASP A 68 10.14 -18.14 -9.13
CA ASP A 68 9.42 -16.91 -8.88
C ASP A 68 8.96 -16.84 -7.41
N GLN A 69 8.43 -17.93 -6.88
CA GLN A 69 8.04 -18.05 -5.46
C GLN A 69 9.23 -17.84 -4.52
N GLU A 70 10.34 -18.55 -4.76
CA GLU A 70 11.56 -18.44 -3.96
C GLU A 70 12.12 -17.01 -3.99
N TRP A 71 12.12 -16.34 -5.15
CA TRP A 71 12.60 -14.97 -5.26
C TRP A 71 11.78 -14.01 -4.38
N ILE A 72 10.44 -14.11 -4.44
CA ILE A 72 9.54 -13.24 -3.65
C ILE A 72 9.70 -13.52 -2.16
N ILE A 73 9.71 -14.79 -1.75
CA ILE A 73 9.88 -15.18 -0.35
C ILE A 73 11.22 -14.69 0.19
N ASN A 74 12.31 -14.91 -0.57
CA ASN A 74 13.65 -14.46 -0.17
C ASN A 74 13.75 -12.95 -0.07
N ARG A 75 12.98 -12.20 -0.85
CA ARG A 75 12.92 -10.74 -0.78
C ARG A 75 12.40 -10.25 0.59
N TYR A 76 11.37 -10.90 1.13
CA TYR A 76 10.86 -10.62 2.48
C TYR A 76 11.80 -11.14 3.56
N GLN A 77 12.36 -12.35 3.38
CA GLN A 77 13.30 -12.92 4.34
C GLN A 77 14.55 -12.04 4.52
N ALA A 78 15.10 -11.53 3.42
CA ALA A 78 16.25 -10.63 3.47
C ALA A 78 15.95 -9.35 4.28
N MET A 79 14.74 -8.79 4.17
CA MET A 79 14.33 -7.64 4.98
C MET A 79 14.29 -7.99 6.47
N VAL A 80 13.79 -9.16 6.82
CA VAL A 80 13.74 -9.65 8.21
C VAL A 80 15.14 -9.86 8.77
N ASP A 81 16.03 -10.49 7.98
CA ASP A 81 17.40 -10.78 8.37
C ASP A 81 18.20 -9.49 8.60
N GLU A 82 18.08 -8.51 7.70
CA GLU A 82 18.70 -7.20 7.80
C GLU A 82 18.17 -6.39 9.01
N LEU A 83 16.86 -6.50 9.32
CA LEU A 83 16.24 -5.85 10.48
C LEU A 83 16.57 -6.57 11.82
N GLY A 84 17.17 -7.75 11.75
CA GLY A 84 17.71 -8.47 12.91
C GLY A 84 16.68 -8.99 13.90
N PHE A 85 15.45 -9.30 13.47
CA PHE A 85 14.43 -9.89 14.33
C PHE A 85 13.96 -11.27 13.83
N LYS A 86 13.43 -12.07 14.75
CA LYS A 86 12.86 -13.38 14.39
C LYS A 86 11.38 -13.22 14.04
N SER A 87 11.05 -13.34 12.75
CA SER A 87 9.67 -13.20 12.28
C SER A 87 8.87 -14.50 12.44
N THR A 88 7.66 -14.35 12.96
CA THR A 88 6.62 -15.40 12.98
C THR A 88 5.72 -15.31 11.75
N GLU A 89 5.66 -14.15 11.09
CA GLU A 89 4.85 -13.93 9.89
C GLU A 89 5.49 -14.53 8.63
N MET A 90 6.82 -14.75 8.58
CA MET A 90 7.49 -15.30 7.40
C MET A 90 6.94 -16.64 6.95
N THR A 91 6.56 -17.54 7.87
CA THR A 91 5.92 -18.82 7.52
C THR A 91 4.57 -18.61 6.82
N LYS A 92 3.79 -17.62 7.27
CA LYS A 92 2.50 -17.28 6.65
C LYS A 92 2.69 -16.58 5.31
N ILE A 93 3.71 -15.72 5.19
CA ILE A 93 4.08 -15.04 3.94
C ILE A 93 4.49 -16.08 2.90
N ALA A 94 5.40 -17.00 3.25
CA ALA A 94 5.83 -18.07 2.35
C ALA A 94 4.64 -18.96 1.91
N LYS A 95 3.77 -19.32 2.86
CA LYS A 95 2.55 -20.07 2.55
C LYS A 95 1.64 -19.29 1.60
N SER A 96 1.38 -18.01 1.87
CA SER A 96 0.54 -17.14 1.04
C SER A 96 1.04 -17.06 -0.41
N ILE A 97 2.37 -16.90 -0.60
CA ILE A 97 2.98 -16.87 -1.94
C ILE A 97 2.85 -18.21 -2.65
N ASN A 98 3.09 -19.32 -1.95
CA ASN A 98 2.98 -20.66 -2.54
C ASN A 98 1.52 -21.03 -2.89
N ASP A 99 0.56 -20.64 -2.06
CA ASP A 99 -0.86 -20.91 -2.28
C ASP A 99 -1.40 -20.23 -3.55
N LEU A 100 -0.78 -19.14 -4.05
CA LEU A 100 -1.19 -18.51 -5.32
C LEU A 100 -1.16 -19.49 -6.49
N ALA A 101 -0.23 -20.43 -6.54
CA ALA A 101 -0.15 -21.47 -7.57
C ALA A 101 -1.15 -22.62 -7.39
N THR A 102 -2.05 -22.54 -6.43
CA THR A 102 -3.13 -23.52 -6.22
C THR A 102 -4.50 -22.97 -6.63
N LEU A 103 -4.57 -21.70 -7.01
CA LEU A 103 -5.82 -21.04 -7.37
C LEU A 103 -6.29 -21.51 -8.76
N PRO A 104 -7.60 -21.64 -9.01
CA PRO A 104 -8.12 -22.01 -10.32
C PRO A 104 -7.80 -20.90 -11.36
N ILE A 105 -7.35 -21.31 -12.55
CA ILE A 105 -7.02 -20.40 -13.66
C ILE A 105 -8.28 -20.09 -14.49
N GLU A 106 -9.12 -21.10 -14.71
CA GLU A 106 -10.30 -21.01 -15.57
C GLU A 106 -11.38 -20.11 -14.95
N ASP A 107 -11.98 -19.25 -15.75
CA ASP A 107 -13.07 -18.33 -15.38
C ASP A 107 -12.81 -17.46 -14.15
N ASN A 108 -11.53 -17.12 -13.91
CA ASN A 108 -11.13 -16.34 -12.74
C ASN A 108 -10.59 -14.95 -13.12
N ASP A 109 -11.52 -14.02 -13.37
CA ASP A 109 -11.18 -12.63 -13.69
C ASP A 109 -10.41 -11.91 -12.57
N PHE A 110 -10.55 -12.39 -11.31
CA PHE A 110 -9.88 -11.82 -10.15
C PHE A 110 -8.51 -12.45 -9.85
N LEU A 111 -8.09 -13.46 -10.61
CA LEU A 111 -6.84 -14.16 -10.37
C LEU A 111 -5.63 -13.23 -10.46
N TYR A 112 -5.59 -12.38 -11.47
CA TYR A 112 -4.50 -11.41 -11.64
C TYR A 112 -4.42 -10.45 -10.45
N ASP A 113 -5.54 -9.90 -10.03
CA ASP A 113 -5.64 -9.00 -8.88
C ASP A 113 -5.20 -9.69 -7.57
N THR A 114 -5.54 -10.98 -7.40
CA THR A 114 -5.11 -11.76 -6.24
C THR A 114 -3.59 -11.92 -6.18
N PHE A 115 -2.94 -12.17 -7.31
CA PHE A 115 -1.47 -12.21 -7.38
C PHE A 115 -0.87 -10.86 -7.02
N LEU A 116 -1.36 -9.78 -7.61
CA LEU A 116 -0.83 -8.45 -7.36
C LEU A 116 -1.00 -8.01 -5.90
N ALA A 117 -2.19 -8.19 -5.34
CA ALA A 117 -2.51 -7.81 -3.96
C ALA A 117 -1.63 -8.49 -2.92
N ALA A 118 -1.08 -9.68 -3.23
CA ALA A 118 -0.20 -10.42 -2.31
C ALA A 118 1.06 -9.63 -1.91
N GLY A 119 1.49 -8.67 -2.71
CA GLY A 119 2.63 -7.81 -2.40
C GLY A 119 2.35 -6.90 -1.21
N GLU A 120 1.30 -6.13 -1.27
CA GLU A 120 0.87 -5.21 -0.21
C GLU A 120 0.41 -5.97 1.03
N ASP A 121 -0.33 -7.06 0.84
CA ASP A 121 -0.88 -7.88 1.92
C ASP A 121 0.23 -8.48 2.80
N ASN A 122 1.23 -9.09 2.18
CA ASN A 122 2.36 -9.67 2.90
C ASN A 122 3.27 -8.60 3.52
N ASN A 123 3.45 -7.46 2.84
CA ASN A 123 4.24 -6.36 3.40
C ASN A 123 3.57 -5.75 4.64
N ALA A 124 2.25 -5.58 4.63
CA ALA A 124 1.51 -5.08 5.80
C ALA A 124 1.64 -6.00 7.01
N LYS A 125 1.60 -7.33 6.81
CA LYS A 125 1.84 -8.32 7.88
C LYS A 125 3.22 -8.19 8.49
N LEU A 126 4.26 -8.10 7.64
CA LEU A 126 5.64 -7.96 8.06
C LEU A 126 5.87 -6.66 8.83
N ILE A 127 5.35 -5.54 8.33
CA ILE A 127 5.50 -4.22 8.96
C ILE A 127 4.78 -4.18 10.31
N ALA A 128 3.57 -4.73 10.43
CA ALA A 128 2.87 -4.81 11.70
C ALA A 128 3.66 -5.62 12.74
N GLU A 129 4.28 -6.74 12.33
CA GLU A 129 5.15 -7.51 13.21
C GLU A 129 6.42 -6.74 13.58
N TYR A 130 7.05 -6.07 12.62
CA TYR A 130 8.23 -5.24 12.88
C TYR A 130 7.94 -4.11 13.88
N PHE A 131 6.79 -3.46 13.78
CA PHE A 131 6.36 -2.44 14.74
C PHE A 131 6.20 -3.03 16.14
N ARG A 132 5.54 -4.19 16.29
CA ARG A 132 5.41 -4.88 17.59
C ARG A 132 6.77 -5.22 18.20
N ASN A 133 7.70 -5.73 17.40
CA ASN A 133 9.06 -6.05 17.87
C ASN A 133 9.83 -4.82 18.34
N ASN A 134 9.40 -3.63 17.94
CA ASN A 134 10.00 -2.35 18.34
C ASN A 134 9.15 -1.54 19.34
N GLY A 135 8.22 -2.21 20.03
CA GLY A 135 7.46 -1.62 21.15
C GLY A 135 6.29 -0.72 20.75
N ILE A 136 5.82 -0.80 19.50
CA ILE A 136 4.57 -0.20 19.07
C ILE A 136 3.46 -1.25 19.16
N GLU A 137 2.38 -0.97 19.85
CA GLU A 137 1.17 -1.79 19.78
C GLU A 137 0.56 -1.65 18.39
N ALA A 138 0.80 -2.65 17.54
CA ALA A 138 0.42 -2.60 16.14
C ALA A 138 -0.25 -3.88 15.67
N ARG A 139 -1.22 -3.75 14.77
CA ARG A 139 -1.99 -4.87 14.21
C ARG A 139 -2.12 -4.73 12.70
N TYR A 140 -1.86 -5.83 11.98
CA TYR A 140 -2.28 -5.96 10.58
C TYR A 140 -3.80 -6.04 10.50
N VAL A 141 -4.39 -5.31 9.54
CA VAL A 141 -5.83 -5.32 9.28
C VAL A 141 -6.07 -5.60 7.80
N HIS A 142 -6.59 -6.79 7.49
CA HIS A 142 -6.96 -7.13 6.11
C HIS A 142 -8.08 -6.19 5.61
N PRO A 143 -8.10 -5.78 4.32
CA PRO A 143 -9.12 -4.87 3.77
C PRO A 143 -10.56 -5.28 4.06
N ARG A 144 -10.87 -6.57 4.07
CA ARG A 144 -12.18 -7.08 4.49
C ARG A 144 -12.52 -6.72 5.94
N GLN A 145 -11.55 -6.86 6.85
CA GLN A 145 -11.74 -6.51 8.27
C GLN A 145 -11.82 -5.00 8.47
N ALA A 146 -11.08 -4.26 7.66
CA ALA A 146 -11.17 -2.79 7.62
C ALA A 146 -12.49 -2.29 7.05
N GLY A 147 -13.24 -3.14 6.33
CA GLY A 147 -14.45 -2.73 5.65
C GLY A 147 -14.22 -2.08 4.29
N ILE A 148 -13.04 -2.24 3.69
CA ILE A 148 -12.74 -1.73 2.34
C ILE A 148 -13.44 -2.63 1.30
N PHE A 149 -14.76 -2.45 1.21
CA PHE A 149 -15.57 -3.14 0.23
C PHE A 149 -15.61 -2.36 -1.09
N VAL A 150 -15.42 -3.09 -2.19
CA VAL A 150 -15.26 -2.51 -3.53
C VAL A 150 -16.16 -3.17 -4.57
N SER A 151 -16.32 -2.50 -5.71
CA SER A 151 -17.01 -3.05 -6.89
C SER A 151 -16.25 -4.23 -7.48
N SER A 152 -16.96 -5.05 -8.29
CA SER A 152 -16.41 -6.25 -8.95
C SER A 152 -15.84 -5.89 -10.33
N GLU A 153 -14.87 -4.97 -10.37
CA GLU A 153 -14.20 -4.48 -11.58
C GLU A 153 -12.68 -4.67 -11.42
N PRO A 154 -12.12 -5.86 -11.76
CA PRO A 154 -10.69 -6.14 -11.57
C PRO A 154 -9.80 -5.07 -12.21
N GLY A 155 -8.78 -4.62 -11.47
CA GLY A 155 -7.86 -3.57 -11.91
C GLY A 155 -8.44 -2.15 -11.91
N ASN A 156 -9.72 -1.98 -11.60
CA ASN A 156 -10.42 -0.69 -11.60
C ASN A 156 -11.51 -0.62 -10.51
N ALA A 157 -11.25 -1.22 -9.37
CA ALA A 157 -12.18 -1.26 -8.24
C ALA A 157 -12.58 0.13 -7.76
N ARG A 158 -13.83 0.27 -7.34
CA ARG A 158 -14.39 1.48 -6.74
C ARG A 158 -14.91 1.18 -5.36
N ILE A 159 -14.61 2.07 -4.40
CA ILE A 159 -15.09 1.93 -3.03
C ILE A 159 -16.64 1.99 -3.00
N LEU A 160 -17.24 1.05 -2.28
CA LEU A 160 -18.69 1.04 -2.08
C LEU A 160 -19.08 2.00 -0.94
N PRO A 161 -20.24 2.67 -1.04
CA PRO A 161 -20.66 3.70 -0.05
C PRO A 161 -20.64 3.21 1.41
N GLY A 162 -21.11 1.99 1.68
CA GLY A 162 -21.15 1.41 3.03
C GLY A 162 -19.79 1.08 3.65
N ALA A 163 -18.70 1.16 2.87
CA ALA A 163 -17.35 0.92 3.37
C ALA A 163 -16.92 2.00 4.38
N TYR A 164 -17.37 3.23 4.21
CA TYR A 164 -16.99 4.34 5.08
C TYR A 164 -17.51 4.16 6.52
N ASP A 165 -18.70 3.61 6.69
CA ASP A 165 -19.28 3.34 8.00
C ASP A 165 -18.46 2.28 8.75
N LYS A 166 -17.97 1.26 8.03
CA LYS A 166 -17.10 0.22 8.60
C LYS A 166 -15.70 0.72 8.95
N LEU A 167 -15.15 1.57 8.12
CA LEU A 167 -13.86 2.22 8.40
C LEU A 167 -13.94 3.11 9.64
N GLU A 168 -15.06 3.80 9.86
CA GLU A 168 -15.24 4.65 11.04
C GLU A 168 -15.15 3.84 12.35
N GLU A 169 -15.62 2.61 12.38
CA GLU A 169 -15.53 1.73 13.56
C GLU A 169 -14.07 1.49 14.01
N LEU A 170 -13.08 1.60 13.09
CA LEU A 170 -11.66 1.41 13.42
C LEU A 170 -11.08 2.54 14.29
N ARG A 171 -11.75 3.68 14.41
CA ARG A 171 -11.30 4.80 15.25
C ARG A 171 -11.17 4.42 16.72
N GLU A 172 -11.98 3.47 17.17
CA GLU A 172 -12.02 3.02 18.57
C GLU A 172 -10.77 2.21 18.98
N SER A 173 -9.96 1.78 18.02
CA SER A 173 -8.73 1.03 18.31
C SER A 173 -7.65 1.95 18.86
N ASP A 174 -6.98 1.57 19.94
CA ASP A 174 -5.82 2.27 20.47
C ASP A 174 -4.49 1.82 19.78
N GLU A 175 -4.55 0.72 19.02
CA GLU A 175 -3.39 0.19 18.30
C GLU A 175 -3.10 0.99 17.02
N VAL A 176 -1.85 0.92 16.56
CA VAL A 176 -1.48 1.30 15.20
C VAL A 176 -1.98 0.22 14.23
N LEU A 177 -2.86 0.60 13.32
CA LEU A 177 -3.45 -0.31 12.33
C LEU A 177 -2.68 -0.25 11.02
N VAL A 178 -2.04 -1.36 10.64
CA VAL A 178 -1.30 -1.48 9.37
C VAL A 178 -2.22 -2.14 8.34
N ILE A 179 -2.57 -1.38 7.33
CA ILE A 179 -3.53 -1.76 6.28
C ILE A 179 -2.80 -1.87 4.94
N PRO A 180 -2.91 -2.99 4.23
CA PRO A 180 -2.36 -3.08 2.87
C PRO A 180 -3.11 -2.11 1.96
N GLY A 181 -2.36 -1.38 1.14
CA GLY A 181 -2.91 -0.53 0.10
C GLY A 181 -3.30 -1.31 -1.15
N PHE A 182 -3.72 -0.59 -2.21
CA PHE A 182 -3.90 -1.07 -3.56
C PHE A 182 -5.14 -1.91 -3.82
N PHE A 183 -5.73 -2.62 -2.87
CA PHE A 183 -6.88 -3.50 -3.11
C PHE A 183 -7.96 -3.40 -2.04
N GLY A 184 -9.15 -3.82 -2.41
CA GLY A 184 -10.26 -4.09 -1.53
C GLY A 184 -10.85 -5.48 -1.78
N VAL A 185 -12.01 -5.74 -1.16
CA VAL A 185 -12.70 -7.02 -1.28
C VAL A 185 -14.12 -6.79 -1.78
N THR A 186 -14.54 -7.55 -2.77
CA THR A 186 -15.92 -7.49 -3.25
C THR A 186 -16.90 -8.10 -2.23
N PRO A 187 -18.21 -7.84 -2.34
CA PRO A 187 -19.22 -8.50 -1.49
C PRO A 187 -19.12 -10.03 -1.54
N ASP A 188 -18.74 -10.60 -2.69
CA ASP A 188 -18.56 -12.04 -2.90
C ASP A 188 -17.18 -12.53 -2.42
N ASN A 189 -16.44 -11.71 -1.70
CA ASN A 189 -15.14 -12.03 -1.11
C ASN A 189 -14.00 -12.25 -2.12
N GLN A 190 -14.09 -11.66 -3.30
CA GLN A 190 -13.00 -11.65 -4.28
C GLN A 190 -12.07 -10.46 -4.03
N ILE A 191 -10.76 -10.67 -4.23
CA ILE A 191 -9.77 -9.59 -4.22
C ILE A 191 -9.94 -8.77 -5.50
N CYS A 192 -10.02 -7.44 -5.35
CA CYS A 192 -10.15 -6.54 -6.49
C CYS A 192 -9.24 -5.32 -6.27
N THR A 193 -8.36 -5.05 -7.25
CA THR A 193 -7.38 -3.98 -7.13
C THR A 193 -7.93 -2.66 -7.66
N PHE A 194 -7.49 -1.57 -7.04
CA PHE A 194 -7.70 -0.23 -7.59
C PHE A 194 -6.83 -0.04 -8.84
N SER A 195 -7.11 1.01 -9.57
CA SER A 195 -6.29 1.46 -10.69
C SER A 195 -4.87 1.87 -10.25
N ARG A 196 -4.07 2.38 -11.16
CA ARG A 196 -2.73 2.91 -10.89
C ARG A 196 -2.78 3.95 -9.75
N GLY A 197 -1.82 3.87 -8.83
CA GLY A 197 -1.82 4.70 -7.61
C GLY A 197 -2.72 4.16 -6.49
N GLY A 198 -3.09 2.87 -6.57
CA GLY A 198 -4.07 2.26 -5.68
C GLY A 198 -3.77 2.36 -4.18
N SER A 199 -2.48 2.42 -3.78
CA SER A 199 -2.14 2.65 -2.37
C SER A 199 -2.45 4.09 -1.92
N ASP A 200 -2.33 5.09 -2.82
CA ASP A 200 -2.74 6.47 -2.55
C ASP A 200 -4.26 6.54 -2.41
N ILE A 201 -4.99 5.83 -3.30
CA ILE A 201 -6.44 5.69 -3.25
C ILE A 201 -6.86 5.06 -1.90
N THR A 202 -6.21 3.97 -1.49
CA THR A 202 -6.48 3.33 -0.20
C THR A 202 -6.22 4.28 0.97
N GLY A 203 -5.09 5.00 0.97
CA GLY A 203 -4.77 5.99 2.00
C GLY A 203 -5.85 7.05 2.15
N SER A 204 -6.32 7.60 1.03
CA SER A 204 -7.40 8.59 1.00
C SER A 204 -8.75 8.02 1.46
N ILE A 205 -9.08 6.78 1.06
CA ILE A 205 -10.30 6.08 1.50
C ILE A 205 -10.27 5.87 3.02
N VAL A 206 -9.16 5.35 3.55
CA VAL A 206 -9.00 5.13 5.00
C VAL A 206 -9.10 6.46 5.73
N ALA A 207 -8.40 7.49 5.28
CA ALA A 207 -8.43 8.81 5.89
C ALA A 207 -9.84 9.41 5.93
N ALA A 208 -10.58 9.32 4.83
CA ALA A 208 -11.97 9.78 4.77
C ALA A 208 -12.89 8.93 5.67
N GLY A 209 -12.73 7.60 5.69
CA GLY A 209 -13.56 6.68 6.46
C GLY A 209 -13.37 6.85 7.96
N VAL A 210 -12.13 6.95 8.43
CA VAL A 210 -11.85 7.17 9.85
C VAL A 210 -11.99 8.65 10.24
N LYS A 211 -12.39 9.54 9.34
CA LYS A 211 -12.51 10.99 9.56
C LYS A 211 -11.22 11.55 10.18
N ALA A 212 -10.10 11.29 9.54
CA ALA A 212 -8.79 11.74 9.99
C ALA A 212 -8.69 13.27 9.98
N ASP A 213 -7.94 13.82 10.93
CA ASP A 213 -7.63 15.24 10.95
C ASP A 213 -6.62 15.61 9.88
N LEU A 214 -5.73 14.65 9.55
CA LEU A 214 -4.68 14.83 8.55
C LEU A 214 -4.40 13.49 7.84
N TYR A 215 -4.22 13.56 6.52
CA TYR A 215 -3.63 12.49 5.71
C TYR A 215 -2.21 12.89 5.28
N GLU A 216 -1.22 12.08 5.65
CA GLU A 216 0.19 12.28 5.29
C GLU A 216 0.61 11.23 4.25
N ASN A 217 1.06 11.66 3.07
CA ASN A 217 1.55 10.77 2.02
C ASN A 217 3.08 10.86 1.92
N PHE A 218 3.77 9.87 2.45
CA PHE A 218 5.23 9.75 2.37
C PHE A 218 5.63 9.05 1.06
N THR A 219 6.41 9.75 0.27
CA THR A 219 6.88 9.32 -1.05
C THR A 219 8.36 9.67 -1.24
N ASP A 220 8.90 9.47 -2.43
CA ASP A 220 10.31 9.69 -2.78
C ASP A 220 10.61 11.11 -3.30
N VAL A 221 9.67 12.03 -3.13
CA VAL A 221 9.86 13.45 -3.43
C VAL A 221 9.64 14.30 -2.18
N ASP A 222 10.36 15.42 -2.08
CA ASP A 222 10.32 16.32 -0.91
C ASP A 222 9.06 17.20 -0.87
N GLY A 223 8.16 17.08 -1.84
CA GLY A 223 6.95 17.86 -1.94
C GLY A 223 6.55 18.13 -3.39
N ILE A 224 5.65 19.08 -3.58
CA ILE A 224 5.17 19.52 -4.88
C ILE A 224 5.97 20.73 -5.34
N PHE A 225 6.44 20.71 -6.59
CA PHE A 225 7.25 21.77 -7.17
C PHE A 225 6.56 22.39 -8.40
N ALA A 226 6.86 23.66 -8.68
CA ALA A 226 6.34 24.39 -9.85
C ALA A 226 6.86 23.83 -11.19
N ALA A 227 7.94 23.02 -11.16
CA ALA A 227 8.51 22.34 -12.31
C ALA A 227 9.18 21.03 -11.85
N HIS A 228 9.42 20.11 -12.79
CA HIS A 228 10.05 18.82 -12.48
C HIS A 228 11.52 19.04 -12.02
N PRO A 229 11.92 18.59 -10.80
CA PRO A 229 13.28 18.82 -10.27
C PRO A 229 14.41 18.22 -11.11
N GLY A 230 14.12 17.15 -11.86
CA GLY A 230 15.07 16.54 -12.80
C GLY A 230 15.29 17.31 -14.11
N VAL A 231 14.47 18.33 -14.37
CA VAL A 231 14.52 19.14 -15.60
C VAL A 231 14.94 20.59 -15.30
N VAL A 232 14.43 21.14 -14.21
CA VAL A 232 14.70 22.53 -13.78
C VAL A 232 15.53 22.50 -12.50
N HIS A 233 16.63 23.24 -12.49
CA HIS A 233 17.48 23.39 -11.31
C HIS A 233 16.76 24.24 -10.26
N GLU A 234 16.69 23.75 -9.02
CA GLU A 234 16.07 24.45 -7.87
C GLU A 234 14.65 25.00 -8.15
N PRO A 235 13.69 24.16 -8.55
CA PRO A 235 12.34 24.62 -8.78
C PRO A 235 11.70 25.05 -7.46
N HIS A 236 10.85 26.07 -7.49
CA HIS A 236 10.12 26.51 -6.31
C HIS A 236 9.18 25.39 -5.80
N SER A 237 9.25 25.09 -4.50
CA SER A 237 8.26 24.24 -3.84
C SER A 237 6.93 25.00 -3.71
N ILE A 238 5.83 24.27 -3.87
CA ILE A 238 4.48 24.79 -3.68
C ILE A 238 4.00 24.28 -2.32
N PRO A 239 3.95 25.14 -1.29
CA PRO A 239 3.67 24.71 0.09
C PRO A 239 2.19 24.35 0.31
N GLU A 240 1.29 24.94 -0.46
CA GLU A 240 -0.15 24.72 -0.34
C GLU A 240 -0.80 24.73 -1.72
N LEU A 241 -1.71 23.79 -1.90
CA LEU A 241 -2.56 23.64 -3.07
C LEU A 241 -3.99 23.34 -2.64
N THR A 242 -4.95 23.93 -3.33
CA THR A 242 -6.33 23.50 -3.22
C THR A 242 -6.52 22.14 -3.90
N TYR A 243 -7.55 21.36 -3.49
CA TYR A 243 -7.91 20.12 -4.17
C TYR A 243 -8.17 20.31 -5.68
N LYS A 244 -8.70 21.47 -6.07
CA LYS A 244 -8.95 21.81 -7.47
C LYS A 244 -7.62 21.96 -8.23
N GLU A 245 -6.66 22.69 -7.68
CA GLU A 245 -5.34 22.86 -8.30
C GLU A 245 -4.60 21.53 -8.39
N MET A 246 -4.63 20.71 -7.34
CA MET A 246 -4.01 19.40 -7.34
C MET A 246 -4.61 18.48 -8.39
N ARG A 247 -5.93 18.50 -8.57
CA ARG A 247 -6.61 17.74 -9.60
C ARG A 247 -6.21 18.18 -11.02
N GLU A 248 -6.14 19.48 -11.28
CA GLU A 248 -5.67 19.99 -12.58
C GLU A 248 -4.22 19.61 -12.86
N LEU A 249 -3.35 19.62 -11.83
CA LEU A 249 -1.97 19.15 -11.94
C LEU A 249 -1.92 17.64 -12.26
N ALA A 250 -2.73 16.82 -11.60
CA ALA A 250 -2.81 15.37 -11.85
C ALA A 250 -3.25 15.08 -13.29
N TYR A 251 -4.26 15.80 -13.81
CA TYR A 251 -4.70 15.69 -15.20
C TYR A 251 -3.63 16.17 -16.21
N ALA A 252 -2.76 17.11 -15.80
CA ALA A 252 -1.64 17.56 -16.61
C ALA A 252 -0.44 16.57 -16.59
N GLY A 253 -0.56 15.42 -15.89
CA GLY A 253 0.46 14.39 -15.83
C GLY A 253 1.38 14.48 -14.61
N PHE A 254 1.04 15.29 -13.62
CA PHE A 254 1.76 15.35 -12.36
C PHE A 254 1.47 14.10 -11.51
N SER A 255 2.51 13.36 -11.11
CA SER A 255 2.38 11.99 -10.64
C SER A 255 2.57 11.79 -9.12
N VAL A 256 2.64 12.87 -8.33
CA VAL A 256 2.88 12.75 -6.88
C VAL A 256 1.66 12.20 -6.14
N LEU A 257 0.45 12.59 -6.57
CA LEU A 257 -0.80 12.03 -6.06
C LEU A 257 -1.74 11.75 -7.25
N HIS A 258 -2.24 10.51 -7.32
CA HIS A 258 -3.14 10.11 -8.40
C HIS A 258 -4.49 10.83 -8.28
N ASP A 259 -5.09 11.22 -9.41
CA ASP A 259 -6.36 11.97 -9.45
C ASP A 259 -7.52 11.22 -8.76
N GLU A 260 -7.59 9.90 -8.90
CA GLU A 260 -8.59 9.07 -8.23
C GLU A 260 -8.45 9.06 -6.70
N ALA A 261 -7.25 9.30 -6.17
CA ALA A 261 -7.03 9.45 -4.73
C ALA A 261 -7.61 10.75 -4.18
N LEU A 262 -7.77 11.77 -5.01
CA LEU A 262 -8.31 13.06 -4.59
C LEU A 262 -9.79 13.01 -4.23
N LEU A 263 -10.58 12.14 -4.89
CA LEU A 263 -12.03 12.11 -4.68
C LEU A 263 -12.43 11.69 -3.25
N PRO A 264 -11.91 10.61 -2.65
CA PRO A 264 -12.15 10.32 -1.24
C PRO A 264 -11.57 11.40 -0.32
N ALA A 265 -10.38 11.90 -0.65
CA ALA A 265 -9.66 12.90 0.15
C ALA A 265 -10.36 14.28 0.17
N TYR A 266 -11.18 14.60 -0.82
CA TYR A 266 -11.95 15.86 -0.85
C TYR A 266 -12.83 16.08 0.39
N ARG A 267 -13.13 15.01 1.12
CA ARG A 267 -13.88 15.06 2.38
C ARG A 267 -13.02 15.43 3.59
N LEU A 268 -11.70 15.46 3.40
CA LEU A 268 -10.74 15.83 4.44
C LEU A 268 -10.49 17.33 4.42
N SER A 269 -10.11 17.87 5.57
CA SER A 269 -9.72 19.28 5.66
C SER A 269 -8.31 19.52 5.13
N LEU A 270 -7.39 18.53 5.21
CA LEU A 270 -5.99 18.70 4.86
C LEU A 270 -5.31 17.38 4.43
N ILE A 271 -4.47 17.45 3.39
CA ILE A 271 -3.50 16.41 3.02
C ILE A 271 -2.10 17.03 3.08
N HIS A 272 -1.15 16.27 3.62
CA HIS A 272 0.26 16.62 3.64
C HIS A 272 1.07 15.65 2.78
N ILE A 273 1.90 16.16 1.89
CA ILE A 273 2.78 15.38 1.01
C ILE A 273 4.23 15.70 1.32
#